data_20be2eeb1234fa431c97161cb6d328eb
#
_entry.id   20be2eeb1234fa431c97161cb6d328eb
#
_cell.length_a   1.000
_cell.length_b   1.000
_cell.length_c   1.000
_cell.angle_alpha   90.00
_cell.angle_beta   90.00
_cell.angle_gamma   90.00
#
_symmetry.space_group_name_H-M   'P 1'
#
loop_
_entity.id
_entity.type
_entity.pdbx_description
1 polymer ?
#
loop_
_entity_poly.entity_id
_entity_poly.type
_entity_poly.pdbx_seq_one_letter_code
_entity_poly.pdbx_strand_id
1 'polypeptide(L)'
;LFGKSISSVRYLPLPALTGLFVAIFGLTFSMKIWFLTVCIMIYIIPTVVNKINDLQNPSNVKDNVYLQTIKTLGATNWQKFRYVYFPYVTSGIMNDIVSLSAISYSYVVICEMIYKDGNISGIGALINTMIRQSYMAEAFALLFIIIIIGTIQDIVFKAIGKKLFPFKYNS
;
A
#
# COMPACT_ATOMS: atom_id res chain seq x y z
N LEU A 1 12.54 -16.88 -12.22
CA LEU A 1 11.47 -17.77 -11.74
C LEU A 1 10.72 -17.14 -10.54
N PHE A 2 11.41 -16.67 -9.51
CA PHE A 2 10.79 -16.12 -8.30
C PHE A 2 9.91 -14.88 -8.55
N GLY A 3 10.27 -13.98 -9.48
CA GLY A 3 9.51 -12.77 -9.76
C GLY A 3 8.10 -13.03 -10.32
N LYS A 4 7.94 -14.04 -11.19
CA LYS A 4 6.63 -14.41 -11.75
C LYS A 4 5.71 -15.03 -10.69
N SER A 5 6.23 -15.90 -9.83
CA SER A 5 5.47 -16.55 -8.77
C SER A 5 4.97 -15.55 -7.71
N ILE A 6 5.79 -14.55 -7.35
CA ILE A 6 5.42 -13.50 -6.41
C ILE A 6 4.30 -12.60 -7.00
N SER A 7 4.34 -12.33 -8.30
CA SER A 7 3.30 -11.53 -8.96
C SER A 7 1.94 -12.21 -8.97
N SER A 8 1.89 -13.55 -8.95
CA SER A 8 0.64 -14.32 -8.96
C SER A 8 -0.15 -14.20 -7.64
N VAL A 9 0.50 -13.84 -6.54
CA VAL A 9 -0.16 -13.66 -5.25
C VAL A 9 -1.15 -12.49 -5.26
N ARG A 10 -1.02 -11.54 -6.19
CA ARG A 10 -1.96 -10.42 -6.38
C ARG A 10 -3.37 -10.85 -6.82
N TYR A 11 -3.51 -12.05 -7.37
CA TYR A 11 -4.83 -12.59 -7.77
C TYR A 11 -5.66 -13.13 -6.61
N LEU A 12 -5.09 -13.19 -5.39
CA LEU A 12 -5.84 -13.56 -4.20
C LEU A 12 -6.92 -12.51 -3.92
N PRO A 13 -8.19 -12.93 -3.78
CA PRO A 13 -9.26 -12.02 -3.38
C PRO A 13 -9.08 -11.64 -1.93
N LEU A 14 -8.40 -10.51 -1.67
CA LEU A 14 -8.03 -10.09 -0.32
C LEU A 14 -9.21 -10.01 0.66
N PRO A 15 -10.43 -9.57 0.25
CA PRO A 15 -11.58 -9.61 1.15
C PRO A 15 -11.92 -11.03 1.64
N ALA A 16 -11.63 -12.08 0.87
CA ALA A 16 -11.86 -13.46 1.31
C ALA A 16 -10.90 -13.90 2.43
N LEU A 17 -9.74 -13.26 2.54
CA LEU A 17 -8.79 -13.53 3.62
C LEU A 17 -9.28 -13.02 4.99
N THR A 18 -10.24 -12.10 5.04
CA THR A 18 -10.76 -11.56 6.31
C THR A 18 -11.24 -12.65 7.23
N GLY A 19 -11.98 -13.65 6.71
CA GLY A 19 -12.46 -14.78 7.49
C GLY A 19 -11.34 -15.59 8.13
N LEU A 20 -10.23 -15.79 7.39
CA LEU A 20 -9.06 -16.51 7.88
C LEU A 20 -8.34 -15.73 8.98
N PHE A 21 -8.20 -14.41 8.81
CA PHE A 21 -7.62 -13.55 9.84
C PHE A 21 -8.47 -13.49 11.10
N VAL A 22 -9.79 -13.48 10.97
CA VAL A 22 -10.72 -13.59 12.11
C VAL A 22 -10.54 -14.91 12.84
N ALA A 23 -10.36 -16.02 12.14
CA ALA A 23 -10.14 -17.33 12.74
C ALA A 23 -8.82 -17.41 13.54
N ILE A 24 -7.75 -16.71 13.07
CA ILE A 24 -6.43 -16.74 13.72
C ILE A 24 -6.34 -15.74 14.89
N PHE A 25 -6.79 -14.50 14.66
CA PHE A 25 -6.57 -13.39 15.60
C PHE A 25 -7.82 -13.04 16.42
N GLY A 26 -8.94 -13.70 16.14
CA GLY A 26 -10.24 -13.31 16.69
C GLY A 26 -10.70 -11.95 16.18
N LEU A 27 -11.82 -11.48 16.74
CA LEU A 27 -12.40 -10.17 16.41
C LEU A 27 -11.71 -9.05 17.22
N THR A 28 -10.44 -8.76 16.91
CA THR A 28 -9.61 -7.80 17.64
C THR A 28 -9.11 -6.66 16.77
N PHE A 29 -8.70 -5.55 17.38
CA PHE A 29 -8.02 -4.47 16.67
C PHE A 29 -6.72 -4.94 15.99
N SER A 30 -6.00 -5.86 16.63
CA SER A 30 -4.79 -6.47 16.08
C SER A 30 -5.05 -7.20 14.76
N MET A 31 -6.19 -7.87 14.62
CA MET A 31 -6.59 -8.51 13.37
C MET A 31 -6.63 -7.52 12.21
N LYS A 32 -7.23 -6.34 12.40
CA LYS A 32 -7.30 -5.30 11.36
C LYS A 32 -5.90 -4.86 10.92
N ILE A 33 -5.00 -4.63 11.87
CA ILE A 33 -3.62 -4.21 11.59
C ILE A 33 -2.88 -5.27 10.79
N TRP A 34 -2.91 -6.53 11.23
CA TRP A 34 -2.24 -7.61 10.54
C TRP A 34 -2.82 -7.88 9.15
N PHE A 35 -4.15 -7.85 9.03
CA PHE A 35 -4.82 -7.99 7.74
C PHE A 35 -4.37 -6.91 6.76
N LEU A 36 -4.42 -5.63 7.15
CA LEU A 36 -3.97 -4.52 6.31
C LEU A 36 -2.48 -4.63 5.95
N THR A 37 -1.65 -4.97 6.92
CA THR A 37 -0.21 -5.14 6.70
C THR A 37 0.08 -6.20 5.65
N VAL A 38 -0.55 -7.36 5.74
CA VAL A 38 -0.39 -8.44 4.78
C VAL A 38 -0.94 -8.04 3.41
N CYS A 39 -2.12 -7.41 3.36
CA CYS A 39 -2.70 -6.92 2.11
C CYS A 39 -1.77 -5.95 1.38
N ILE A 40 -1.21 -4.97 2.10
CA ILE A 40 -0.29 -3.99 1.53
C ILE A 40 1.01 -4.68 1.08
N MET A 41 1.56 -5.60 1.86
CA MET A 41 2.78 -6.34 1.50
C MET A 41 2.62 -7.16 0.22
N ILE A 42 1.48 -7.82 0.02
CA ILE A 42 1.18 -8.58 -1.20
C ILE A 42 1.31 -7.72 -2.46
N TYR A 43 0.97 -6.44 -2.38
CA TYR A 43 1.09 -5.51 -3.51
C TYR A 43 2.45 -4.83 -3.61
N ILE A 44 3.04 -4.42 -2.48
CA ILE A 44 4.31 -3.68 -2.48
C ILE A 44 5.48 -4.58 -2.86
N ILE A 45 5.55 -5.82 -2.36
CA ILE A 45 6.70 -6.71 -2.62
C ILE A 45 6.95 -6.91 -4.12
N PRO A 46 5.95 -7.31 -4.95
CA PRO A 46 6.16 -7.43 -6.38
C PRO A 46 6.55 -6.11 -7.06
N THR A 47 6.01 -4.99 -6.59
CA THR A 47 6.34 -3.66 -7.13
C THR A 47 7.80 -3.30 -6.86
N VAL A 48 8.29 -3.54 -5.64
CA VAL A 48 9.71 -3.38 -5.28
C VAL A 48 10.61 -4.26 -6.14
N VAL A 49 10.27 -5.53 -6.29
CA VAL A 49 11.03 -6.48 -7.12
C VAL A 49 11.10 -6.00 -8.58
N ASN A 50 9.98 -5.54 -9.13
CA ASN A 50 9.96 -5.01 -10.49
C ASN A 50 10.85 -3.77 -10.64
N LYS A 51 10.81 -2.84 -9.69
CA LYS A 51 11.67 -1.65 -9.70
C LYS A 51 13.16 -1.99 -9.61
N ILE A 52 13.52 -3.00 -8.81
CA ILE A 52 14.90 -3.49 -8.75
C ILE A 52 15.30 -4.12 -10.08
N ASN A 53 14.44 -4.92 -10.71
CA ASN A 53 14.71 -5.51 -12.00
C ASN A 53 14.86 -4.45 -13.10
N ASP A 54 14.03 -3.40 -13.09
CA ASP A 54 14.12 -2.27 -14.03
C ASP A 54 15.48 -1.56 -13.91
N LEU A 55 15.94 -1.33 -12.67
CA LEU A 55 17.25 -0.73 -12.40
C LEU A 55 18.42 -1.61 -12.88
N GLN A 56 18.26 -2.93 -12.80
CA GLN A 56 19.30 -3.89 -13.21
C GLN A 56 19.26 -4.22 -14.71
N ASN A 57 18.19 -3.88 -15.41
CA ASN A 57 18.01 -4.22 -16.81
C ASN A 57 18.93 -3.37 -17.70
N PRO A 58 19.86 -3.97 -18.46
CA PRO A 58 20.75 -3.24 -19.36
C PRO A 58 20.02 -2.49 -20.47
N SER A 59 18.83 -2.94 -20.86
CA SER A 59 18.01 -2.29 -21.89
C SER A 59 17.40 -0.97 -21.41
N ASN A 60 17.32 -0.75 -20.10
CA ASN A 60 16.84 0.49 -19.50
C ASN A 60 18.01 1.42 -19.20
N VAL A 61 18.56 2.05 -20.26
CA VAL A 61 19.77 2.86 -20.18
C VAL A 61 19.66 3.98 -19.13
N LYS A 62 18.52 4.65 -19.04
CA LYS A 62 18.33 5.78 -18.11
C LYS A 62 18.52 5.37 -16.65
N ASP A 63 17.93 4.26 -16.25
CA ASP A 63 17.95 3.81 -14.85
C ASP A 63 19.25 3.07 -14.52
N ASN A 64 19.78 2.32 -15.48
CA ASN A 64 20.98 1.50 -15.29
C ASN A 64 22.25 2.37 -15.17
N VAL A 65 22.28 3.59 -15.75
CA VAL A 65 23.44 4.51 -15.64
C VAL A 65 23.83 4.74 -14.18
N TYR A 66 22.89 4.95 -13.29
CA TYR A 66 23.19 5.16 -11.86
C TYR A 66 23.90 3.96 -11.25
N LEU A 67 23.43 2.76 -11.59
CA LEU A 67 24.02 1.52 -11.07
C LEU A 67 25.40 1.26 -11.67
N GLN A 68 25.61 1.55 -12.95
CA GLN A 68 26.89 1.41 -13.62
C GLN A 68 27.91 2.41 -13.06
N THR A 69 27.52 3.69 -12.92
CA THR A 69 28.38 4.74 -12.38
C THR A 69 28.89 4.39 -10.99
N ILE A 70 28.01 3.93 -10.09
CA ILE A 70 28.46 3.57 -8.74
C ILE A 70 29.32 2.30 -8.71
N LYS A 71 29.14 1.39 -9.69
CA LYS A 71 30.00 0.20 -9.86
C LYS A 71 31.41 0.60 -10.32
N THR A 72 31.53 1.52 -11.28
CA THR A 72 32.83 1.99 -11.79
C THR A 72 33.62 2.74 -10.72
N LEU A 73 32.95 3.38 -9.77
CA LEU A 73 33.57 4.04 -8.61
C LEU A 73 34.03 3.05 -7.52
N GLY A 74 33.89 1.75 -7.73
CA GLY A 74 34.36 0.73 -6.78
C GLY A 74 33.54 0.66 -5.48
N ALA A 75 32.30 1.14 -5.48
CA ALA A 75 31.46 1.19 -4.29
C ALA A 75 31.17 -0.19 -3.72
N THR A 76 31.13 -0.30 -2.41
CA THR A 76 30.73 -1.51 -1.69
C THR A 76 29.24 -1.81 -1.88
N ASN A 77 28.81 -3.05 -1.57
CA ASN A 77 27.39 -3.43 -1.72
C ASN A 77 26.47 -2.60 -0.83
N TRP A 78 26.92 -2.21 0.37
CA TRP A 78 26.18 -1.32 1.25
C TRP A 78 26.00 0.09 0.67
N GLN A 79 27.05 0.63 0.05
CA GLN A 79 26.99 1.93 -0.62
C GLN A 79 26.04 1.89 -1.83
N LYS A 80 26.08 0.81 -2.64
CA LYS A 80 25.14 0.61 -3.75
C LYS A 80 23.69 0.58 -3.24
N PHE A 81 23.45 -0.16 -2.15
CA PHE A 81 22.11 -0.22 -1.53
C PHE A 81 21.67 1.16 -1.05
N ARG A 82 22.48 1.85 -0.25
CA ARG A 82 22.14 3.12 0.40
C ARG A 82 21.94 4.26 -0.57
N TYR A 83 22.80 4.36 -1.60
CA TYR A 83 22.85 5.52 -2.50
C TYR A 83 22.11 5.33 -3.83
N VAL A 84 21.87 4.11 -4.27
CA VAL A 84 21.20 3.83 -5.55
C VAL A 84 19.91 3.05 -5.35
N TYR A 85 19.96 1.83 -4.81
CA TYR A 85 18.76 1.00 -4.70
C TYR A 85 17.68 1.62 -3.83
N PHE A 86 18.01 2.02 -2.61
CA PHE A 86 17.05 2.55 -1.66
C PHE A 86 16.34 3.82 -2.16
N PRO A 87 17.02 4.90 -2.58
CA PRO A 87 16.36 6.09 -3.07
C PRO A 87 15.60 5.86 -4.38
N TYR A 88 16.14 5.07 -5.30
CA TYR A 88 15.48 4.74 -6.57
C TYR A 88 14.17 3.99 -6.35
N VAL A 89 14.22 2.89 -5.58
CA VAL A 89 13.04 2.07 -5.31
C VAL A 89 12.00 2.87 -4.53
N THR A 90 12.40 3.56 -3.46
CA THR A 90 11.47 4.29 -2.60
C THR A 90 10.79 5.43 -3.38
N SER A 91 11.53 6.17 -4.19
CA SER A 91 10.92 7.20 -5.05
C SER A 91 9.99 6.60 -6.10
N GLY A 92 10.36 5.44 -6.65
CA GLY A 92 9.57 4.73 -7.66
C GLY A 92 8.22 4.22 -7.15
N ILE A 93 8.19 3.68 -5.91
CA ILE A 93 6.97 3.11 -5.31
C ILE A 93 6.09 4.14 -4.59
N MET A 94 6.51 5.41 -4.50
CA MET A 94 5.76 6.42 -3.74
C MET A 94 4.33 6.61 -4.25
N ASN A 95 4.12 6.61 -5.56
CA ASN A 95 2.79 6.69 -6.14
C ASN A 95 1.96 5.42 -5.86
N ASP A 96 2.62 4.26 -5.82
CA ASP A 96 1.95 2.99 -5.50
C ASP A 96 1.52 2.97 -4.03
N ILE A 97 2.31 3.53 -3.12
CA ILE A 97 1.95 3.70 -1.70
C ILE A 97 0.69 4.56 -1.56
N VAL A 98 0.62 5.67 -2.29
CA VAL A 98 -0.56 6.56 -2.30
C VAL A 98 -1.80 5.79 -2.77
N SER A 99 -1.69 5.07 -3.89
CA SER A 99 -2.80 4.28 -4.44
C SER A 99 -3.23 3.15 -3.50
N LEU A 100 -2.27 2.45 -2.89
CA LEU A 100 -2.55 1.38 -1.93
C LEU A 100 -3.21 1.91 -0.65
N SER A 101 -2.86 3.12 -0.21
CA SER A 101 -3.54 3.76 0.92
C SER A 101 -5.02 3.95 0.64
N ALA A 102 -5.37 4.42 -0.56
CA ALA A 102 -6.78 4.59 -0.95
C ALA A 102 -7.54 3.24 -0.96
N ILE A 103 -6.93 2.19 -1.50
CA ILE A 103 -7.51 0.84 -1.50
C ILE A 103 -7.66 0.30 -0.08
N SER A 104 -6.73 0.63 0.82
CA SER A 104 -6.75 0.18 2.23
C SER A 104 -8.00 0.65 2.97
N TYR A 105 -8.57 1.82 2.65
CA TYR A 105 -9.85 2.25 3.23
C TYR A 105 -10.98 1.27 2.91
N SER A 106 -11.06 0.79 1.67
CA SER A 106 -12.07 -0.20 1.29
C SER A 106 -11.91 -1.49 2.09
N TYR A 107 -10.67 -1.93 2.32
CA TYR A 107 -10.41 -3.14 3.11
C TYR A 107 -10.73 -2.96 4.59
N VAL A 108 -10.44 -1.79 5.17
CA VAL A 108 -10.83 -1.47 6.55
C VAL A 108 -12.35 -1.51 6.70
N VAL A 109 -13.07 -0.85 5.80
CA VAL A 109 -14.53 -0.83 5.81
C VAL A 109 -15.09 -2.25 5.74
N ILE A 110 -14.59 -3.09 4.83
CA ILE A 110 -15.03 -4.50 4.71
C ILE A 110 -14.76 -5.28 6.01
N CYS A 111 -13.55 -5.15 6.57
CA CYS A 111 -13.22 -5.79 7.84
C CYS A 111 -14.17 -5.36 8.96
N GLU A 112 -14.52 -4.08 9.03
CA GLU A 112 -15.40 -3.54 10.06
C GLU A 112 -16.87 -3.91 9.87
N MET A 113 -17.32 -4.10 8.63
CA MET A 113 -18.68 -4.55 8.33
C MET A 113 -18.97 -5.99 8.77
N ILE A 114 -17.94 -6.84 8.84
CA ILE A 114 -18.07 -8.25 9.25
C ILE A 114 -18.29 -8.35 10.77
N TYR A 115 -17.89 -7.35 11.53
CA TYR A 115 -17.99 -7.34 12.99
C TYR A 115 -19.41 -7.08 13.46
N LYS A 116 -20.01 -8.08 14.07
CA LYS A 116 -21.39 -8.02 14.59
C LYS A 116 -21.46 -7.67 16.07
N ASP A 117 -20.37 -7.80 16.82
CA ASP A 117 -20.37 -7.67 18.27
C ASP A 117 -19.74 -6.35 18.71
N GLY A 118 -20.48 -5.62 19.53
CA GLY A 118 -20.36 -4.22 19.93
C GLY A 118 -19.03 -3.71 20.53
N ASN A 119 -17.93 -4.46 20.45
CA ASN A 119 -16.65 -4.06 21.03
C ASN A 119 -15.64 -3.47 20.01
N ILE A 120 -15.97 -3.47 18.72
CA ILE A 120 -15.08 -2.91 17.70
C ILE A 120 -15.88 -1.94 16.84
N SER A 121 -15.86 -0.68 17.26
CA SER A 121 -16.43 0.42 16.51
C SER A 121 -15.45 0.90 15.45
N GLY A 122 -15.97 1.15 14.26
CA GLY A 122 -15.25 1.78 13.15
C GLY A 122 -16.26 2.35 12.18
N ILE A 123 -15.80 3.17 11.23
CA ILE A 123 -16.70 3.80 10.25
C ILE A 123 -17.45 2.74 9.43
N GLY A 124 -16.81 1.62 9.09
CA GLY A 124 -17.45 0.53 8.36
C GLY A 124 -18.56 -0.16 9.14
N ALA A 125 -18.37 -0.41 10.44
CA ALA A 125 -19.41 -0.94 11.31
C ALA A 125 -20.60 0.01 11.43
N LEU A 126 -20.32 1.31 11.53
CA LEU A 126 -21.35 2.35 11.59
C LEU A 126 -22.15 2.42 10.29
N ILE A 127 -21.47 2.40 9.13
CA ILE A 127 -22.14 2.35 7.81
C ILE A 127 -23.06 1.13 7.73
N ASN A 128 -22.58 -0.06 8.12
CA ASN A 128 -23.39 -1.27 8.11
C ASN A 128 -24.63 -1.15 9.02
N THR A 129 -24.48 -0.55 10.18
CA THR A 129 -25.59 -0.29 11.11
C THR A 129 -26.63 0.64 10.49
N MET A 130 -26.20 1.76 9.88
CA MET A 130 -27.09 2.72 9.23
C MET A 130 -27.85 2.07 8.05
N ILE A 131 -27.18 1.27 7.23
CA ILE A 131 -27.81 0.52 6.13
C ILE A 131 -28.88 -0.45 6.67
N ARG A 132 -28.58 -1.19 7.74
CA ARG A 132 -29.52 -2.13 8.36
C ARG A 132 -30.74 -1.45 8.97
N GLN A 133 -30.58 -0.24 9.46
CA GLN A 133 -31.66 0.56 10.00
C GLN A 133 -32.41 1.39 8.94
N SER A 134 -32.06 1.22 7.67
CA SER A 134 -32.61 1.98 6.53
C SER A 134 -32.33 3.49 6.57
N TYR A 135 -31.33 3.93 7.34
CA TYR A 135 -30.83 5.31 7.36
C TYR A 135 -29.82 5.55 6.24
N MET A 136 -30.32 5.57 4.99
CA MET A 136 -29.45 5.64 3.81
C MET A 136 -28.72 6.99 3.70
N ALA A 137 -29.36 8.10 4.10
CA ALA A 137 -28.75 9.42 4.04
C ALA A 137 -27.51 9.50 4.95
N GLU A 138 -27.59 8.96 6.16
CA GLU A 138 -26.50 8.91 7.13
C GLU A 138 -25.36 7.98 6.62
N ALA A 139 -25.72 6.84 6.01
CA ALA A 139 -24.73 5.96 5.41
C ALA A 139 -23.95 6.67 4.29
N PHE A 140 -24.62 7.39 3.40
CA PHE A 140 -23.95 8.20 2.38
C PHE A 140 -23.10 9.33 2.97
N ALA A 141 -23.54 9.99 4.03
CA ALA A 141 -22.74 11.01 4.71
C ALA A 141 -21.41 10.44 5.24
N LEU A 142 -21.43 9.23 5.83
CA LEU A 142 -20.22 8.55 6.28
C LEU A 142 -19.28 8.20 5.11
N LEU A 143 -19.80 7.79 3.96
CA LEU A 143 -18.99 7.56 2.76
C LEU A 143 -18.32 8.85 2.27
N PHE A 144 -19.02 9.99 2.29
CA PHE A 144 -18.43 11.29 1.98
C PHE A 144 -17.29 11.66 2.94
N ILE A 145 -17.42 11.36 4.21
CA ILE A 145 -16.35 11.58 5.20
C ILE A 145 -15.10 10.76 4.84
N ILE A 146 -15.25 9.50 4.44
CA ILE A 146 -14.13 8.66 4.00
C ILE A 146 -13.44 9.26 2.78
N ILE A 147 -14.20 9.77 1.81
CA ILE A 147 -13.65 10.41 0.60
C ILE A 147 -12.84 11.65 0.99
N ILE A 148 -13.33 12.48 1.89
CA ILE A 148 -12.62 13.68 2.37
C ILE A 148 -11.32 13.29 3.07
N ILE A 149 -11.36 12.34 3.98
CA ILE A 149 -10.16 11.85 4.69
C ILE A 149 -9.14 11.29 3.69
N GLY A 150 -9.58 10.45 2.74
CA GLY A 150 -8.72 9.88 1.71
C GLY A 150 -8.07 10.95 0.82
N THR A 151 -8.83 11.99 0.44
CA THR A 151 -8.30 13.10 -0.35
C THR A 151 -7.23 13.90 0.42
N ILE A 152 -7.48 14.19 1.69
CA ILE A 152 -6.51 14.88 2.56
C ILE A 152 -5.22 14.04 2.66
N GLN A 153 -5.37 12.73 2.90
CA GLN A 153 -4.22 11.83 2.99
C GLN A 153 -3.43 11.75 1.67
N ASP A 154 -4.08 11.73 0.52
CA ASP A 154 -3.45 11.75 -0.80
C ASP A 154 -2.60 13.01 -0.99
N ILE A 155 -3.15 14.19 -0.62
CA ILE A 155 -2.42 15.46 -0.67
C ILE A 155 -1.19 15.42 0.25
N VAL A 156 -1.35 14.92 1.49
CA VAL A 156 -0.26 14.83 2.46
C VAL A 156 0.86 13.90 1.95
N PHE A 157 0.52 12.72 1.44
CA PHE A 157 1.52 11.78 0.91
C PHE A 157 2.24 12.32 -0.31
N LYS A 158 1.53 13.00 -1.22
CA LYS A 158 2.15 13.67 -2.37
C LYS A 158 3.08 14.80 -1.94
N ALA A 159 2.71 15.58 -0.93
CA ALA A 159 3.56 16.63 -0.38
C ALA A 159 4.83 16.04 0.28
N ILE A 160 4.69 14.96 1.05
CA ILE A 160 5.82 14.23 1.64
C ILE A 160 6.73 13.68 0.54
N GLY A 161 6.15 13.07 -0.51
CA GLY A 161 6.92 12.54 -1.64
C GLY A 161 7.74 13.60 -2.35
N LYS A 162 7.16 14.79 -2.61
CA LYS A 162 7.88 15.93 -3.19
C LYS A 162 9.03 16.41 -2.32
N LYS A 163 8.83 16.45 -1.00
CA LYS A 163 9.86 16.88 -0.04
C LYS A 163 11.00 15.88 0.11
N LEU A 164 10.69 14.58 0.09
CA LEU A 164 11.69 13.51 0.24
C LEU A 164 12.48 13.24 -1.05
N PHE A 165 11.84 13.41 -2.21
CA PHE A 165 12.42 13.05 -3.52
C PHE A 165 12.34 14.22 -4.51
N PRO A 166 12.98 15.36 -4.22
CA PRO A 166 12.91 16.54 -5.10
C PRO A 166 13.46 16.27 -6.50
N PHE A 167 14.43 15.38 -6.62
CA PHE A 167 15.05 15.00 -7.90
C PHE A 167 14.06 14.35 -8.89
N LYS A 168 12.95 13.79 -8.42
CA LYS A 168 11.92 13.17 -9.26
C LYS A 168 10.95 14.19 -9.85
N TYR A 169 10.76 15.32 -9.18
CA TYR A 169 9.74 16.33 -9.52
C TYR A 169 10.31 17.58 -10.17
N ASN A 170 11.65 17.73 -10.22
CA ASN A 170 12.34 18.88 -10.81
C ASN A 170 13.00 18.58 -12.17
N SER A 171 12.72 17.41 -12.76
CA SER A 171 13.22 17.03 -14.09
C SER A 171 12.16 17.23 -15.18
#